data_57c5410b0a25d065aaffbaa0077886f8
#
_entry.id   57c5410b0a25d065aaffbaa0077886f8
#
_cell.length_a   1.000
_cell.length_b   1.000
_cell.length_c   1.000
_cell.angle_alpha   90.00
_cell.angle_beta   90.00
_cell.angle_gamma   90.00
#
_symmetry.space_group_name_H-M   'P 1'
#
loop_
_entity.id
_entity.type
_entity.pdbx_description
1 polymer ?
#
loop_
_entity_poly.entity_id
_entity_poly.type
_entity_poly.pdbx_seq_one_letter_code
_entity_poly.pdbx_strand_id
1 'polypeptide(L)'
;MESGGDAVTHKNVNFRVPTLARVEGEGALHVEVEDDVITDLRLEIYEPPRFFEAFLRGRGFGEPVDITARICGICPVAYQMSAAAALERIAGVTVDGQLEQLRRLLYAGEWI
;
A
#
# COMPACT_ATOMS: atom_id res chain seq x y z
N MET A 1 45.09 -28.82 -11.48
CA MET A 1 44.46 -27.64 -10.89
C MET A 1 43.12 -27.47 -11.61
N GLU A 2 42.11 -28.20 -11.15
CA GLU A 2 40.77 -28.13 -11.69
C GLU A 2 40.03 -27.03 -10.95
N SER A 3 39.68 -25.98 -11.69
CA SER A 3 38.81 -24.92 -11.22
C SER A 3 37.37 -25.46 -11.23
N GLY A 4 36.92 -25.93 -10.09
CA GLY A 4 35.49 -26.20 -9.87
C GLY A 4 34.73 -24.89 -9.96
N GLY A 5 34.14 -24.62 -11.12
CA GLY A 5 33.11 -23.60 -11.25
C GLY A 5 31.87 -24.07 -10.50
N ASP A 6 31.53 -23.44 -9.41
CA ASP A 6 30.24 -23.64 -8.75
C ASP A 6 29.16 -23.29 -9.77
N ALA A 7 28.45 -24.31 -10.24
CA ALA A 7 27.27 -24.11 -11.07
C ALA A 7 26.24 -23.35 -10.25
N VAL A 8 25.94 -22.12 -10.62
CA VAL A 8 24.86 -21.32 -10.04
C VAL A 8 23.57 -22.10 -10.35
N THR A 9 23.02 -22.75 -9.33
CA THR A 9 21.73 -23.44 -9.43
C THR A 9 20.63 -22.40 -9.35
N HIS A 10 20.09 -21.98 -10.49
CA HIS A 10 18.89 -21.16 -10.55
C HIS A 10 17.71 -21.92 -9.92
N LYS A 11 16.96 -21.24 -9.09
CA LYS A 11 15.81 -21.82 -8.40
C LYS A 11 14.51 -21.32 -9.03
N ASN A 12 13.69 -22.28 -9.45
CA ASN A 12 12.32 -22.00 -9.80
C ASN A 12 11.45 -22.22 -8.58
N VAL A 13 10.70 -21.20 -8.18
CA VAL A 13 9.86 -21.23 -7.00
C VAL A 13 8.48 -20.73 -7.36
N ASN A 14 7.46 -21.50 -6.98
CA ASN A 14 6.07 -21.08 -7.03
C ASN A 14 5.50 -21.27 -5.64
N PHE A 15 5.06 -20.18 -5.01
CA PHE A 15 4.45 -20.27 -3.70
C PHE A 15 3.26 -19.33 -3.57
N ARG A 16 2.33 -19.72 -2.70
CA ARG A 16 1.18 -18.92 -2.35
C ARG A 16 1.10 -18.80 -0.82
N VAL A 17 1.00 -17.57 -0.35
CA VAL A 17 0.62 -17.27 1.03
C VAL A 17 -0.89 -17.02 1.04
N PRO A 18 -1.70 -17.97 1.49
CA PRO A 18 -3.17 -17.88 1.36
C PRO A 18 -3.78 -16.84 2.29
N THR A 19 -3.08 -16.47 3.36
CA THR A 19 -3.50 -15.45 4.31
C THR A 19 -2.28 -14.66 4.74
N LEU A 20 -2.25 -13.38 4.42
CA LEU A 20 -1.20 -12.46 4.84
C LEU A 20 -1.39 -12.10 6.32
N ALA A 21 -0.30 -12.18 7.08
CA ALA A 21 -0.26 -11.68 8.45
C ALA A 21 0.12 -10.19 8.47
N ARG A 22 -0.25 -9.51 9.54
CA ARG A 22 0.08 -8.10 9.81
C ARG A 22 -0.43 -7.11 8.76
N VAL A 23 -1.52 -7.44 8.12
CA VAL A 23 -2.31 -6.54 7.30
C VAL A 23 -3.70 -6.42 7.88
N GLU A 24 -4.33 -5.28 7.76
CA GLU A 24 -5.74 -5.10 8.06
C GLU A 24 -6.56 -5.69 6.93
N GLY A 25 -7.59 -6.47 7.28
CA GLY A 25 -8.41 -7.19 6.30
C GLY A 25 -7.82 -8.53 5.87
N GLU A 26 -8.34 -9.08 4.78
CA GLU A 26 -7.94 -10.38 4.26
C GLU A 26 -7.30 -10.25 2.88
N GLY A 27 -6.15 -10.89 2.73
CA GLY A 27 -5.43 -10.90 1.46
C GLY A 27 -4.50 -12.11 1.34
N ALA A 28 -4.15 -12.44 0.11
CA ALA A 28 -3.18 -13.47 -0.23
C ALA A 28 -2.11 -12.93 -1.18
N LEU A 29 -0.98 -13.59 -1.19
CA LEU A 29 0.13 -13.29 -2.09
C LEU A 29 0.50 -14.54 -2.88
N HIS A 30 0.60 -14.39 -4.19
CA HIS A 30 1.11 -15.42 -5.10
C HIS A 30 2.39 -14.90 -5.77
N VAL A 31 3.43 -15.73 -5.80
CA VAL A 31 4.73 -15.38 -6.40
C VAL A 31 5.25 -16.55 -7.22
N GLU A 32 5.63 -16.28 -8.45
CA GLU A 32 6.36 -17.19 -9.32
C GLU A 32 7.75 -16.63 -9.63
N VAL A 33 8.76 -17.46 -9.46
CA VAL A 33 10.15 -17.11 -9.75
C VAL A 33 10.72 -18.16 -10.69
N GLU A 34 11.27 -17.72 -11.82
CA GLU A 34 12.00 -18.54 -12.77
C GLU A 34 13.39 -17.95 -12.97
N ASP A 35 14.41 -18.78 -12.86
CA ASP A 35 15.80 -18.36 -13.02
C ASP A 35 16.18 -17.11 -12.19
N ASP A 36 15.74 -17.08 -10.92
CA ASP A 36 15.93 -15.98 -9.98
C ASP A 36 15.23 -14.65 -10.37
N VAL A 37 14.32 -14.69 -11.36
CA VAL A 37 13.50 -13.55 -11.79
C VAL A 37 12.04 -13.77 -11.40
N ILE A 38 11.42 -12.76 -10.82
CA ILE A 38 9.97 -12.81 -10.55
C ILE A 38 9.23 -12.69 -11.88
N THR A 39 8.53 -13.76 -12.27
CA THR A 39 7.76 -13.85 -13.52
C THR A 39 6.28 -13.54 -13.32
N ASP A 40 5.74 -13.82 -12.11
CA ASP A 40 4.38 -13.44 -11.74
C ASP A 40 4.33 -13.02 -10.27
N LEU A 41 3.58 -11.94 -10.00
CA LEU A 41 3.35 -11.43 -8.65
C LEU A 41 1.92 -10.92 -8.56
N ARG A 42 1.10 -11.59 -7.75
CA ARG A 42 -0.29 -11.22 -7.54
C ARG A 42 -0.60 -11.01 -6.07
N LEU A 43 -1.10 -9.83 -5.72
CA LEU A 43 -1.71 -9.53 -4.44
C LEU A 43 -3.22 -9.68 -4.60
N GLU A 44 -3.80 -10.65 -3.91
CA GLU A 44 -5.24 -10.90 -3.88
C GLU A 44 -5.81 -10.24 -2.63
N ILE A 45 -6.75 -9.31 -2.81
CA ILE A 45 -7.44 -8.62 -1.71
C ILE A 45 -8.89 -9.08 -1.71
N TYR A 46 -9.36 -9.62 -0.58
CA TYR A 46 -10.70 -10.18 -0.45
C TYR A 46 -11.72 -9.20 0.13
N GLU A 47 -11.30 -7.96 0.42
CA GLU A 47 -12.18 -6.90 0.87
C GLU A 47 -13.09 -6.42 -0.27
N PRO A 48 -14.42 -6.38 -0.09
CA PRO A 48 -15.32 -5.89 -1.12
C PRO A 48 -15.15 -4.37 -1.32
N PRO A 49 -15.14 -3.87 -2.57
CA PRO A 49 -15.13 -2.44 -2.83
C PRO A 49 -16.44 -1.82 -2.35
N ARG A 50 -16.35 -0.74 -1.55
CA ARG A 50 -17.52 -0.04 -0.95
C ARG A 50 -17.95 1.20 -1.72
N PHE A 51 -17.69 1.25 -3.03
CA PHE A 51 -18.07 2.35 -3.93
C PHE A 51 -17.50 3.73 -3.56
N PHE A 52 -16.42 3.81 -2.81
CA PHE A 52 -15.83 5.10 -2.42
C PHE A 52 -15.42 5.96 -3.62
N GLU A 53 -14.97 5.37 -4.71
CA GLU A 53 -14.70 6.11 -5.95
C GLU A 53 -15.93 6.88 -6.46
N ALA A 54 -17.11 6.27 -6.39
CA ALA A 54 -18.34 6.93 -6.79
C ALA A 54 -18.71 8.09 -5.86
N PHE A 55 -18.43 7.94 -4.57
CA PHE A 55 -18.67 9.01 -3.58
C PHE A 55 -17.73 10.21 -3.77
N LEU A 56 -16.57 10.02 -4.38
CA LEU A 56 -15.61 11.09 -4.63
C LEU A 56 -15.92 11.91 -5.90
N ARG A 57 -16.74 11.38 -6.81
CA ARG A 57 -17.07 12.05 -8.06
C ARG A 57 -17.90 13.31 -7.80
N GLY A 58 -17.51 14.43 -8.40
CA GLY A 58 -18.21 15.70 -8.30
C GLY A 58 -18.07 16.39 -6.93
N ARG A 59 -17.15 15.95 -6.09
CA ARG A 59 -16.87 16.56 -4.79
C ARG A 59 -15.93 17.75 -4.90
N GLY A 60 -16.04 18.68 -3.96
CA GLY A 60 -15.10 19.78 -3.81
C GLY A 60 -13.71 19.28 -3.41
N PHE A 61 -12.69 20.07 -3.72
CA PHE A 61 -11.28 19.69 -3.57
C PHE A 61 -10.90 19.20 -2.16
N GLY A 62 -11.48 19.75 -1.10
CA GLY A 62 -11.18 19.36 0.29
C GLY A 62 -11.99 18.18 0.82
N GLU A 63 -13.12 17.83 0.18
CA GLU A 63 -14.03 16.78 0.69
C GLU A 63 -13.44 15.35 0.66
N PRO A 64 -12.55 14.97 -0.30
CA PRO A 64 -11.98 13.64 -0.34
C PRO A 64 -11.30 13.19 0.94
N VAL A 65 -10.67 14.10 1.69
CA VAL A 65 -9.99 13.80 2.94
C VAL A 65 -10.97 13.27 3.99
N ASP A 66 -12.13 13.90 4.13
CA ASP A 66 -13.17 13.49 5.09
C ASP A 66 -13.92 12.24 4.63
N ILE A 67 -14.16 12.12 3.33
CA ILE A 67 -14.88 10.97 2.76
C ILE A 67 -14.02 9.71 2.92
N THR A 68 -12.74 9.77 2.58
CA THR A 68 -11.83 8.61 2.65
C THR A 68 -11.58 8.15 4.08
N ALA A 69 -11.63 9.04 5.07
CA ALA A 69 -11.56 8.68 6.49
C ALA A 69 -12.66 7.67 6.90
N ARG A 70 -13.78 7.63 6.17
CA ARG A 70 -14.90 6.72 6.43
C ARG A 70 -14.68 5.30 5.88
N ILE A 71 -13.58 5.07 5.16
CA ILE A 71 -13.22 3.73 4.68
C ILE A 71 -12.93 2.81 5.88
N CYS A 72 -12.23 3.32 6.89
CA CYS A 72 -11.86 2.56 8.08
C CYS A 72 -12.07 3.41 9.34
N GLY A 73 -12.83 2.88 10.30
CA GLY A 73 -13.07 3.57 11.57
C GLY A 73 -11.92 3.44 12.58
N ILE A 74 -10.98 2.50 12.35
CA ILE A 74 -9.83 2.26 13.22
C ILE A 74 -8.60 3.02 12.71
N CYS A 75 -8.46 3.18 11.38
CA CYS A 75 -7.30 3.80 10.73
C CYS A 75 -7.66 5.02 9.85
N PRO A 76 -8.49 5.95 10.30
CA PRO A 76 -8.93 7.09 9.49
C PRO A 76 -7.80 8.02 9.09
N VAL A 77 -6.77 8.17 9.93
CA VAL A 77 -5.64 9.07 9.68
C VAL A 77 -4.81 8.58 8.48
N ALA A 78 -4.62 7.26 8.33
CA ALA A 78 -3.92 6.69 7.18
C ALA A 78 -4.60 7.08 5.85
N TYR A 79 -5.93 6.99 5.79
CA TYR A 79 -6.72 7.39 4.62
C TYR A 79 -6.71 8.89 4.39
N GLN A 80 -6.84 9.69 5.45
CA GLN A 80 -6.75 11.15 5.36
C GLN A 80 -5.40 11.61 4.83
N MET A 81 -4.30 11.05 5.35
CA MET A 81 -2.95 11.41 4.90
C MET A 81 -2.72 11.00 3.44
N SER A 82 -3.22 9.84 3.03
CA SER A 82 -3.14 9.40 1.63
C SER A 82 -3.91 10.32 0.69
N ALA A 83 -5.14 10.70 1.05
CA ALA A 83 -5.95 11.63 0.28
C ALA A 83 -5.33 13.03 0.23
N ALA A 84 -4.84 13.55 1.36
CA ALA A 84 -4.15 14.84 1.42
C ALA A 84 -2.92 14.85 0.52
N ALA A 85 -2.08 13.81 0.57
CA ALA A 85 -0.90 13.70 -0.28
C ALA A 85 -1.25 13.65 -1.79
N ALA A 86 -2.36 13.01 -2.15
CA ALA A 86 -2.84 12.99 -3.53
C ALA A 86 -3.29 14.39 -3.99
N LEU A 87 -4.05 15.11 -3.16
CA LEU A 87 -4.52 16.47 -3.45
C LEU A 87 -3.35 17.46 -3.55
N GLU A 88 -2.36 17.35 -2.68
CA GLU A 88 -1.14 18.16 -2.71
C GLU A 88 -0.38 17.98 -4.02
N ARG A 89 -0.24 16.74 -4.49
CA ARG A 89 0.39 16.46 -5.79
C ARG A 89 -0.38 17.08 -6.95
N ILE A 90 -1.71 17.02 -6.93
CA ILE A 90 -2.57 17.65 -7.93
C ILE A 90 -2.40 19.17 -7.91
N ALA A 91 -2.31 19.76 -6.72
CA ALA A 91 -2.12 21.19 -6.53
C ALA A 91 -0.67 21.67 -6.75
N GLY A 92 0.29 20.76 -6.93
CA GLY A 92 1.71 21.10 -7.04
C GLY A 92 2.31 21.66 -5.74
N VAL A 93 1.71 21.31 -4.59
CA VAL A 93 2.15 21.77 -3.27
C VAL A 93 3.03 20.70 -2.61
N THR A 94 4.14 21.15 -2.02
CA THR A 94 4.99 20.32 -1.17
C THR A 94 4.85 20.78 0.27
N VAL A 95 4.57 19.84 1.17
CA VAL A 95 4.53 20.08 2.60
C VAL A 95 5.86 19.65 3.21
N ASP A 96 6.51 20.57 3.92
CA ASP A 96 7.81 20.36 4.54
C ASP A 96 7.90 20.95 5.97
N GLY A 97 9.10 20.87 6.57
CA GLY A 97 9.41 21.49 7.85
C GLY A 97 8.53 21.01 9.01
N GLN A 98 8.08 21.97 9.82
CA GLN A 98 7.29 21.66 11.01
C GLN A 98 5.95 21.00 10.70
N LEU A 99 5.32 21.39 9.60
CA LEU A 99 4.02 20.84 9.21
C LEU A 99 4.14 19.35 8.82
N GLU A 100 5.20 18.97 8.12
CA GLU A 100 5.48 17.57 7.85
C GLU A 100 5.74 16.78 9.14
N GLN A 101 6.50 17.34 10.09
CA GLN A 101 6.78 16.70 11.36
C GLN A 101 5.49 16.49 12.19
N LEU A 102 4.60 17.49 12.24
CA LEU A 102 3.30 17.37 12.89
C LEU A 102 2.42 16.31 12.23
N ARG A 103 2.44 16.23 10.90
CA ARG A 103 1.72 15.20 10.15
C ARG A 103 2.25 13.80 10.49
N ARG A 104 3.56 13.62 10.55
CA ARG A 104 4.20 12.36 10.97
C ARG A 104 3.85 11.99 12.41
N LEU A 105 3.82 12.97 13.30
CA LEU A 105 3.42 12.75 14.70
C LEU A 105 1.97 12.28 14.80
N LEU A 106 1.06 12.93 14.08
CA LEU A 106 -0.35 12.54 14.03
C LEU A 106 -0.51 11.12 13.49
N TYR A 107 0.21 10.78 12.41
CA TYR A 107 0.17 9.46 11.82
C TYR A 107 0.78 8.39 12.74
N ALA A 108 1.87 8.72 13.43
CA ALA A 108 2.47 7.83 14.43
C ALA A 108 1.53 7.56 15.62
N GLY A 109 0.71 8.53 15.99
CA GLY A 109 -0.31 8.38 17.03
C GLY A 109 -1.39 7.35 16.71
N GLU A 110 -1.65 7.07 15.44
CA GLU A 110 -2.59 6.03 15.02
C GLU A 110 -2.04 4.61 15.25
N TRP A 111 -0.71 4.46 15.39
CA TRP A 111 -0.05 3.17 15.60
C TRP A 111 0.05 2.75 17.07
N ILE A 112 -0.33 3.60 18.00
CA ILE A 112 -0.27 3.38 19.45
C ILE A 112 -1.63 2.88 19.97
#